data_c4971b4ac641c585d4f2445a7dec9a5a
#
_entry.id   c4971b4ac641c585d4f2445a7dec9a5a
#
_cell.length_a   1.000
_cell.length_b   1.000
_cell.length_c   1.000
_cell.angle_alpha   90.00
_cell.angle_beta   90.00
_cell.angle_gamma   90.00
#
_symmetry.space_group_name_H-M   'P 1'
#
loop_
_entity.id
_entity.type
_entity.pdbx_description
1 polymer ?
#
loop_
_entity_poly.entity_id
_entity_poly.type
_entity_poly.pdbx_seq_one_letter_code
_entity_poly.pdbx_strand_id
1 'polypeptide(L)'
;MTADVAVTPPRAALERRLRPVYMAAFLQNVALWVPIEKLFMTDIGFDNGSVAVMAAAYAAVVPLLEVPSGILADRWSRRGVVLIAQAALIVSVVIGGLSPNVGTYILAALFLGVFFAMQSGTFESIAYDTVLEETGDSALFERTIGRIRFVESGGLVVSALAGGLLAEVVPLRATYFITVPFIVAAAAALLGFREPRLYRDEDAEPLRQQVAATYRALLDRGAVRPIVALLVLTAVLLQAMLEFGPLWLVALGVSAGLYGPQWAGLMAALGVGGLLGGRLALNRPITAAALAAVMGACCIALSMSHVVGIVIVAQVVLVLVLVAVSIPVTGRLHDAIPSTIRAGVASGVGTLTWLTFLSFAFAFGAVSDRSGIDDAGWLLALVAVFAVILLGATVRGFVRAPAGVPLEPVFAADQFRPGDDPQWPGHWVDPPGPWEQLRGPIDTEAAVDEVRESITALPSPQHDVIVARDVQGRAPADVRDELDLDPSEERDLLNQARGAVRAELDTHLKERRA
;
A
#
# COMPACT_ATOMS: atom_id res chain seq x y z
N MET A 1 17.63 42.78 24.42
CA MET A 1 18.30 41.60 23.84
C MET A 1 17.22 40.58 23.54
N THR A 2 16.57 40.73 22.39
CA THR A 2 15.61 39.75 21.87
C THR A 2 16.42 38.68 21.16
N ALA A 3 16.41 37.47 21.73
CA ALA A 3 17.04 36.31 21.10
C ALA A 3 16.30 36.04 19.79
N ASP A 4 17.01 36.18 18.68
CA ASP A 4 16.60 35.71 17.37
C ASP A 4 16.37 34.20 17.46
N VAL A 5 15.09 33.80 17.59
CA VAL A 5 14.71 32.40 17.43
C VAL A 5 14.84 32.11 15.93
N ALA A 6 15.96 31.52 15.54
CA ALA A 6 16.18 31.06 14.17
C ALA A 6 15.04 30.11 13.78
N VAL A 7 14.09 30.59 12.98
CA VAL A 7 12.99 29.80 12.45
C VAL A 7 13.60 28.75 11.52
N THR A 8 13.65 27.54 11.99
CA THR A 8 14.16 26.39 11.20
C THR A 8 13.23 26.21 10.00
N PRO A 9 13.72 26.13 8.75
CA PRO A 9 12.85 25.93 7.59
C PRO A 9 11.98 24.68 7.80
N PRO A 10 10.68 24.70 7.44
CA PRO A 10 9.73 23.61 7.71
C PRO A 10 10.24 22.21 7.31
N ARG A 11 10.97 22.13 6.18
CA ARG A 11 11.61 20.87 5.72
C ARG A 11 12.66 20.33 6.68
N ALA A 12 13.47 21.19 7.29
CA ALA A 12 14.50 20.75 8.22
C ALA A 12 13.90 20.32 9.57
N ALA A 13 12.80 20.91 9.99
CA ALA A 13 12.03 20.51 11.16
C ALA A 13 11.38 19.13 10.94
N LEU A 14 10.70 18.93 9.79
CA LEU A 14 10.11 17.67 9.36
C LEU A 14 11.14 16.52 9.34
N GLU A 15 12.28 16.74 8.68
CA GLU A 15 13.35 15.72 8.58
C GLU A 15 13.90 15.34 9.95
N ARG A 16 14.07 16.31 10.85
CA ARG A 16 14.53 16.05 12.22
C ARG A 16 13.52 15.25 13.01
N ARG A 17 12.23 15.56 12.87
CA ARG A 17 11.14 14.86 13.55
C ARG A 17 10.97 13.44 13.05
N LEU A 18 11.17 13.18 11.74
CA LEU A 18 11.04 11.87 11.13
C LEU A 18 12.29 10.97 11.28
N ARG A 19 13.44 11.50 11.72
CA ARG A 19 14.66 10.69 11.92
C ARG A 19 14.43 9.42 12.75
N PRO A 20 13.73 9.46 13.91
CA PRO A 20 13.43 8.26 14.68
C PRO A 20 12.60 7.24 13.89
N VAL A 21 11.68 7.69 13.03
CA VAL A 21 10.85 6.84 12.18
C VAL A 21 11.72 6.16 11.11
N TYR A 22 12.62 6.90 10.44
CA TYR A 22 13.56 6.33 9.48
C TYR A 22 14.51 5.32 10.12
N MET A 23 15.02 5.63 11.33
CA MET A 23 15.88 4.70 12.07
C MET A 23 15.12 3.42 12.44
N ALA A 24 13.89 3.54 12.93
CA ALA A 24 13.06 2.40 13.26
C ALA A 24 12.71 1.57 12.01
N ALA A 25 12.35 2.21 10.91
CA ALA A 25 12.07 1.57 9.64
C ALA A 25 13.28 0.79 9.09
N PHE A 26 14.49 1.31 9.23
CA PHE A 26 15.70 0.59 8.85
C PHE A 26 15.96 -0.60 9.78
N LEU A 27 16.03 -0.33 11.10
CA LEU A 27 16.48 -1.31 12.09
C LEU A 27 15.54 -2.51 12.22
N GLN A 28 14.22 -2.31 12.15
CA GLN A 28 13.26 -3.42 12.21
C GLN A 28 13.37 -4.37 11.00
N ASN A 29 13.86 -3.85 9.86
CA ASN A 29 14.05 -4.63 8.64
C ASN A 29 15.44 -5.31 8.58
N VAL A 30 16.32 -5.08 9.58
CA VAL A 30 17.56 -5.87 9.76
C VAL A 30 17.21 -7.18 10.48
N ALA A 31 16.47 -8.05 9.80
CA ALA A 31 16.00 -9.33 10.30
C ALA A 31 16.87 -10.49 9.76
N LEU A 32 18.01 -10.70 10.40
CA LEU A 32 19.09 -11.60 9.92
C LEU A 32 18.67 -13.08 9.82
N TRP A 33 17.59 -13.47 10.49
CA TRP A 33 17.03 -14.81 10.46
C TRP A 33 16.17 -15.07 9.21
N VAL A 34 15.59 -14.04 8.61
CA VAL A 34 14.61 -14.17 7.51
C VAL A 34 15.16 -14.92 6.30
N PRO A 35 16.37 -14.61 5.77
CA PRO A 35 16.88 -15.33 4.60
C PRO A 35 17.06 -16.82 4.82
N ILE A 36 17.39 -17.22 6.06
CA ILE A 36 17.72 -18.64 6.40
C ILE A 36 16.59 -19.34 7.18
N GLU A 37 15.45 -18.70 7.31
CA GLU A 37 14.33 -19.21 8.10
C GLU A 37 13.94 -20.63 7.73
N LYS A 38 13.76 -20.92 6.44
CA LYS A 38 13.32 -22.25 5.99
C LYS A 38 14.38 -23.32 6.21
N LEU A 39 15.65 -22.94 6.12
CA LEU A 39 16.75 -23.85 6.48
C LEU A 39 16.72 -24.18 7.98
N PHE A 40 16.56 -23.17 8.84
CA PHE A 40 16.41 -23.39 10.29
C PHE A 40 15.17 -24.22 10.65
N MET A 41 14.05 -23.94 9.98
CA MET A 41 12.82 -24.72 10.17
C MET A 41 13.03 -26.20 9.85
N THR A 42 13.75 -26.51 8.78
CA THR A 42 14.11 -27.90 8.44
C THR A 42 14.94 -28.56 9.55
N ASP A 43 15.91 -27.84 10.14
CA ASP A 43 16.75 -28.33 11.24
C ASP A 43 15.94 -28.70 12.50
N ILE A 44 14.81 -28.04 12.75
CA ILE A 44 13.94 -28.30 13.91
C ILE A 44 12.77 -29.24 13.58
N GLY A 45 12.78 -29.85 12.40
CA GLY A 45 11.87 -30.94 12.02
C GLY A 45 10.65 -30.48 11.20
N PHE A 46 10.69 -29.33 10.57
CA PHE A 46 9.66 -28.96 9.60
C PHE A 46 9.80 -29.77 8.31
N ASP A 47 8.67 -30.21 7.80
CA ASP A 47 8.43 -30.60 6.43
C ASP A 47 7.70 -29.48 5.66
N ASN A 48 7.46 -29.67 4.38
CA ASN A 48 6.82 -28.63 3.56
C ASN A 48 5.38 -28.35 4.00
N GLY A 49 4.64 -29.33 4.49
CA GLY A 49 3.29 -29.16 5.00
C GLY A 49 3.24 -28.36 6.29
N SER A 50 4.14 -28.62 7.24
CA SER A 50 4.22 -27.85 8.46
C SER A 50 4.70 -26.41 8.21
N VAL A 51 5.56 -26.16 7.21
CA VAL A 51 5.87 -24.79 6.74
C VAL A 51 4.60 -24.11 6.25
N ALA A 52 3.77 -24.79 5.46
CA ALA A 52 2.51 -24.24 4.99
C ALA A 52 1.52 -23.98 6.15
N VAL A 53 1.45 -24.87 7.15
CA VAL A 53 0.64 -24.64 8.36
C VAL A 53 1.13 -23.42 9.14
N MET A 54 2.45 -23.25 9.27
CA MET A 54 3.03 -22.07 9.91
C MET A 54 2.67 -20.78 9.14
N ALA A 55 2.84 -20.81 7.82
CA ALA A 55 2.46 -19.68 6.96
C ALA A 55 0.97 -19.35 7.06
N ALA A 56 0.10 -20.36 7.08
CA ALA A 56 -1.32 -20.21 7.30
C ALA A 56 -1.65 -19.63 8.69
N ALA A 57 -0.90 -20.03 9.73
CA ALA A 57 -1.13 -19.56 11.09
C ALA A 57 -0.93 -18.04 11.22
N TYR A 58 0.20 -17.49 10.74
CA TYR A 58 0.38 -16.03 10.79
C TYR A 58 -0.54 -15.30 9.81
N ALA A 59 -0.79 -15.87 8.62
CA ALA A 59 -1.69 -15.29 7.63
C ALA A 59 -3.14 -15.17 8.12
N ALA A 60 -3.59 -16.08 8.99
CA ALA A 60 -4.92 -16.02 9.60
C ALA A 60 -5.04 -14.91 10.66
N VAL A 61 -3.95 -14.59 11.37
CA VAL A 61 -3.93 -13.55 12.40
C VAL A 61 -4.09 -12.15 11.79
N VAL A 62 -3.49 -11.91 10.61
CA VAL A 62 -3.47 -10.58 9.99
C VAL A 62 -4.87 -10.02 9.77
N PRO A 63 -5.78 -10.65 9.00
CA PRO A 63 -7.11 -10.10 8.74
C PRO A 63 -7.98 -9.99 10.01
N LEU A 64 -7.70 -10.80 11.04
CA LEU A 64 -8.43 -10.73 12.32
C LEU A 64 -8.05 -9.49 13.13
N LEU A 65 -6.81 -9.07 13.08
CA LEU A 65 -6.28 -7.97 13.88
C LEU A 65 -6.12 -6.65 13.12
N GLU A 66 -6.10 -6.66 11.78
CA GLU A 66 -5.84 -5.46 10.95
C GLU A 66 -6.86 -4.35 11.23
N VAL A 67 -8.14 -4.69 11.30
CA VAL A 67 -9.20 -3.72 11.61
C VAL A 67 -9.15 -3.27 13.08
N PRO A 68 -9.07 -4.14 14.11
CA PRO A 68 -8.89 -3.72 15.50
C PRO A 68 -7.65 -2.87 15.73
N SER A 69 -6.52 -3.18 15.07
CA SER A 69 -5.28 -2.41 15.22
C SER A 69 -5.38 -1.01 14.62
N GLY A 70 -6.04 -0.86 13.46
CA GLY A 70 -6.33 0.44 12.88
C GLY A 70 -7.17 1.32 13.82
N ILE A 71 -8.26 0.78 14.38
CA ILE A 71 -9.08 1.51 15.38
C ILE A 71 -8.25 1.89 16.61
N LEU A 72 -7.40 0.98 17.08
CA LEU A 72 -6.54 1.25 18.23
C LEU A 72 -5.54 2.36 17.91
N ALA A 73 -4.96 2.37 16.71
CA ALA A 73 -4.03 3.39 16.24
C ALA A 73 -4.68 4.78 16.21
N ASP A 74 -5.90 4.88 15.68
CA ASP A 74 -6.61 6.15 15.55
C ASP A 74 -7.14 6.68 16.89
N ARG A 75 -7.62 5.78 17.78
CA ARG A 75 -8.20 6.18 19.08
C ARG A 75 -7.19 6.38 20.19
N TRP A 76 -6.08 5.66 20.16
CA TRP A 76 -5.10 5.69 21.25
C TRP A 76 -3.78 6.33 20.82
N SER A 77 -2.98 5.66 19.97
CA SER A 77 -1.67 6.16 19.55
C SER A 77 -1.12 5.29 18.42
N ARG A 78 -0.81 5.90 17.26
CA ARG A 78 -0.15 5.20 16.16
C ARG A 78 1.25 4.73 16.56
N ARG A 79 2.01 5.58 17.26
CA ARG A 79 3.30 5.19 17.84
C ARG A 79 3.15 4.02 18.82
N GLY A 80 2.13 4.06 19.66
CA GLY A 80 1.83 3.00 20.62
C GLY A 80 1.56 1.66 19.95
N VAL A 81 0.78 1.64 18.87
CA VAL A 81 0.50 0.43 18.08
C VAL A 81 1.77 -0.12 17.42
N VAL A 82 2.65 0.74 16.86
CA VAL A 82 3.94 0.27 16.33
C VAL A 82 4.83 -0.30 17.43
N LEU A 83 4.83 0.27 18.64
CA LEU A 83 5.59 -0.29 19.77
C LEU A 83 5.06 -1.67 20.19
N ILE A 84 3.74 -1.89 20.16
CA ILE A 84 3.13 -3.21 20.37
C ILE A 84 3.59 -4.18 19.26
N ALA A 85 3.63 -3.72 18.00
CA ALA A 85 4.16 -4.51 16.89
C ALA A 85 5.62 -4.92 17.14
N GLN A 86 6.48 -3.99 17.56
CA GLN A 86 7.88 -4.30 17.91
C GLN A 86 7.99 -5.31 19.04
N ALA A 87 7.16 -5.18 20.08
CA ALA A 87 7.12 -6.14 21.19
C ALA A 87 6.70 -7.54 20.70
N ALA A 88 5.68 -7.63 19.86
CA ALA A 88 5.24 -8.87 19.24
C ALA A 88 6.35 -9.50 18.37
N LEU A 89 7.09 -8.69 17.60
CA LEU A 89 8.22 -9.14 16.80
C LEU A 89 9.36 -9.67 17.68
N ILE A 90 9.69 -8.99 18.79
CA ILE A 90 10.71 -9.49 19.76
C ILE A 90 10.28 -10.83 20.31
N VAL A 91 9.02 -10.97 20.75
CA VAL A 91 8.49 -12.23 21.29
C VAL A 91 8.56 -13.33 20.21
N SER A 92 8.13 -13.04 18.98
CA SER A 92 8.22 -13.96 17.85
C SER A 92 9.65 -14.45 17.61
N VAL A 93 10.58 -13.52 17.48
CA VAL A 93 11.99 -13.84 17.18
C VAL A 93 12.64 -14.62 18.32
N VAL A 94 12.38 -14.26 19.58
CA VAL A 94 12.91 -14.98 20.75
C VAL A 94 12.33 -16.38 20.85
N ILE A 95 11.02 -16.56 20.73
CA ILE A 95 10.39 -17.89 20.73
C ILE A 95 10.88 -18.68 19.54
N GLY A 96 10.95 -18.10 18.33
CA GLY A 96 11.47 -18.73 17.13
C GLY A 96 12.88 -19.26 17.34
N GLY A 97 13.81 -18.43 17.82
CA GLY A 97 15.19 -18.83 18.12
C GLY A 97 15.31 -19.88 19.21
N LEU A 98 14.41 -19.90 20.20
CA LEU A 98 14.37 -20.93 21.26
C LEU A 98 13.64 -22.22 20.84
N SER A 99 12.92 -22.21 19.71
CA SER A 99 12.06 -23.33 19.31
C SER A 99 12.84 -24.63 19.10
N PRO A 100 12.46 -25.71 19.80
CA PRO A 100 13.04 -27.04 19.60
C PRO A 100 12.24 -27.89 18.59
N ASN A 101 11.05 -27.44 18.17
CA ASN A 101 10.14 -28.21 17.33
C ASN A 101 9.12 -27.31 16.60
N VAL A 102 8.38 -27.93 15.69
CA VAL A 102 7.34 -27.29 14.86
C VAL A 102 6.30 -26.50 15.68
N GLY A 103 5.77 -27.11 16.74
CA GLY A 103 4.67 -26.51 17.50
C GLY A 103 5.04 -25.17 18.17
N THR A 104 6.23 -25.11 18.80
CA THR A 104 6.74 -23.89 19.42
C THR A 104 7.08 -22.82 18.40
N TYR A 105 7.54 -23.20 17.20
CA TYR A 105 7.78 -22.25 16.13
C TYR A 105 6.48 -21.68 15.54
N ILE A 106 5.43 -22.50 15.40
CA ILE A 106 4.10 -21.99 15.01
C ILE A 106 3.58 -20.97 16.02
N LEU A 107 3.82 -21.19 17.32
CA LEU A 107 3.49 -20.16 18.34
C LEU A 107 4.25 -18.84 18.07
N ALA A 108 5.54 -18.90 17.71
CA ALA A 108 6.29 -17.71 17.30
C ALA A 108 5.66 -17.02 16.08
N ALA A 109 5.21 -17.82 15.08
CA ALA A 109 4.56 -17.30 13.88
C ALA A 109 3.24 -16.57 14.16
N LEU A 110 2.47 -16.94 15.19
CA LEU A 110 1.27 -16.20 15.60
C LEU A 110 1.64 -14.78 16.05
N PHE A 111 2.72 -14.60 16.81
CA PHE A 111 3.22 -13.27 17.19
C PHE A 111 3.74 -12.49 16.00
N LEU A 112 4.32 -13.17 15.00
CA LEU A 112 4.68 -12.55 13.72
C LEU A 112 3.45 -12.02 12.97
N GLY A 113 2.34 -12.75 13.00
CA GLY A 113 1.05 -12.30 12.47
C GLY A 113 0.53 -11.04 13.20
N VAL A 114 0.67 -10.98 14.53
CA VAL A 114 0.35 -9.77 15.30
C VAL A 114 1.22 -8.59 14.86
N PHE A 115 2.53 -8.80 14.67
CA PHE A 115 3.43 -7.78 14.15
C PHE A 115 2.95 -7.23 12.80
N PHE A 116 2.68 -8.08 11.82
CA PHE A 116 2.22 -7.65 10.50
C PHE A 116 0.90 -6.88 10.56
N ALA A 117 -0.07 -7.35 11.34
CA ALA A 117 -1.36 -6.68 11.49
C ALA A 117 -1.24 -5.28 12.12
N MET A 118 -0.42 -5.13 13.17
CA MET A 118 -0.20 -3.87 13.85
C MET A 118 0.67 -2.89 13.05
N GLN A 119 1.52 -3.41 12.17
CA GLN A 119 2.40 -2.62 11.30
C GLN A 119 1.67 -2.05 10.08
N SER A 120 0.62 -2.73 9.58
CA SER A 120 -0.10 -2.40 8.35
C SER A 120 -0.59 -0.95 8.34
N GLY A 121 -0.16 -0.17 7.35
CA GLY A 121 -0.57 1.23 7.14
C GLY A 121 -0.10 2.24 8.21
N THR A 122 0.46 1.78 9.34
CA THR A 122 0.73 2.67 10.48
C THR A 122 1.89 3.63 10.22
N PHE A 123 2.95 3.22 9.53
CA PHE A 123 4.04 4.12 9.15
C PHE A 123 3.60 5.16 8.11
N GLU A 124 2.72 4.77 7.19
CA GLU A 124 2.16 5.68 6.18
C GLU A 124 1.32 6.76 6.86
N SER A 125 0.47 6.36 7.80
CA SER A 125 -0.35 7.29 8.59
C SER A 125 0.50 8.23 9.45
N ILE A 126 1.55 7.73 10.12
CA ILE A 126 2.50 8.55 10.88
C ILE A 126 3.18 9.57 9.96
N ALA A 127 3.63 9.14 8.77
CA ALA A 127 4.28 10.02 7.81
C ALA A 127 3.34 11.11 7.31
N TYR A 128 2.10 10.74 6.95
CA TYR A 128 1.09 11.68 6.46
C TYR A 128 0.78 12.78 7.48
N ASP A 129 0.44 12.39 8.71
CA ASP A 129 0.07 13.34 9.76
C ASP A 129 1.25 14.23 10.17
N THR A 130 2.48 13.66 10.20
CA THR A 130 3.68 14.45 10.54
C THR A 130 3.97 15.48 9.45
N VAL A 131 3.81 15.12 8.17
CA VAL A 131 3.96 16.05 7.05
C VAL A 131 2.92 17.15 7.17
N LEU A 132 1.66 16.81 7.35
CA LEU A 132 0.56 17.76 7.43
C LEU A 132 0.72 18.74 8.61
N GLU A 133 1.14 18.25 9.79
CA GLU A 133 1.36 19.09 10.98
C GLU A 133 2.55 20.06 10.80
N GLU A 134 3.64 19.62 10.13
CA GLU A 134 4.86 20.44 10.01
C GLU A 134 4.84 21.40 8.81
N THR A 135 4.06 21.08 7.76
CA THR A 135 4.07 21.86 6.51
C THR A 135 2.75 22.52 6.17
N GLY A 136 1.66 22.12 6.82
CA GLY A 136 0.30 22.62 6.55
C GLY A 136 -0.34 22.04 5.29
N ASP A 137 0.40 21.21 4.51
CA ASP A 137 -0.10 20.55 3.31
C ASP A 137 0.47 19.14 3.15
N SER A 138 -0.07 18.34 2.22
CA SER A 138 0.38 16.98 1.95
C SER A 138 1.43 16.86 0.83
N ALA A 139 1.90 17.96 0.24
CA ALA A 139 2.76 17.94 -0.95
C ALA A 139 4.09 17.18 -0.77
N LEU A 140 4.60 17.09 0.47
CA LEU A 140 5.82 16.35 0.79
C LEU A 140 5.57 14.88 1.17
N PHE A 141 4.31 14.44 1.25
CA PHE A 141 3.98 13.07 1.69
C PHE A 141 4.58 11.99 0.79
N GLU A 142 4.38 12.09 -0.54
CA GLU A 142 4.90 11.10 -1.48
C GLU A 142 6.42 10.96 -1.39
N ARG A 143 7.12 12.06 -1.22
CA ARG A 143 8.58 12.05 -1.03
C ARG A 143 8.98 11.42 0.30
N THR A 144 8.23 11.69 1.35
CA THR A 144 8.48 11.18 2.71
C THR A 144 8.27 9.67 2.76
N ILE A 145 7.14 9.18 2.21
CA ILE A 145 6.86 7.74 2.17
C ILE A 145 7.84 6.99 1.26
N GLY A 146 8.20 7.59 0.11
CA GLY A 146 9.24 7.04 -0.76
C GLY A 146 10.58 6.88 -0.03
N ARG A 147 10.92 7.80 0.86
CA ARG A 147 12.13 7.74 1.68
C ARG A 147 12.05 6.66 2.76
N ILE A 148 10.90 6.51 3.43
CA ILE A 148 10.66 5.41 4.37
C ILE A 148 10.85 4.07 3.65
N ARG A 149 10.21 3.87 2.51
CA ARG A 149 10.32 2.65 1.70
C ARG A 149 11.75 2.37 1.23
N PHE A 150 12.50 3.42 0.86
CA PHE A 150 13.92 3.28 0.50
C PHE A 150 14.77 2.79 1.69
N VAL A 151 14.53 3.36 2.87
CA VAL A 151 15.26 2.99 4.10
C VAL A 151 14.89 1.57 4.56
N GLU A 152 13.62 1.18 4.50
CA GLU A 152 13.15 -0.19 4.73
C GLU A 152 13.85 -1.18 3.80
N SER A 153 13.90 -0.87 2.51
CA SER A 153 14.59 -1.70 1.51
C SER A 153 16.08 -1.84 1.80
N GLY A 154 16.71 -0.76 2.29
CA GLY A 154 18.11 -0.81 2.73
C GLY A 154 18.33 -1.80 3.89
N GLY A 155 17.43 -1.81 4.88
CA GLY A 155 17.43 -2.77 5.98
C GLY A 155 17.26 -4.21 5.49
N LEU A 156 16.34 -4.45 4.57
CA LEU A 156 16.10 -5.77 3.97
C LEU A 156 17.29 -6.29 3.18
N VAL A 157 17.98 -5.43 2.42
CA VAL A 157 19.20 -5.82 1.68
C VAL A 157 20.33 -6.17 2.65
N VAL A 158 20.54 -5.34 3.68
CA VAL A 158 21.53 -5.64 4.74
C VAL A 158 21.20 -6.97 5.42
N SER A 159 19.94 -7.16 5.77
CA SER A 159 19.42 -8.41 6.36
C SER A 159 19.71 -9.62 5.46
N ALA A 160 19.40 -9.52 4.17
CA ALA A 160 19.59 -10.59 3.21
C ALA A 160 21.05 -11.03 3.13
N LEU A 161 21.94 -10.09 2.87
CA LEU A 161 23.37 -10.39 2.66
C LEU A 161 24.06 -10.80 3.97
N ALA A 162 23.85 -10.04 5.04
CA ALA A 162 24.48 -10.32 6.32
C ALA A 162 23.94 -11.60 6.98
N GLY A 163 22.62 -11.85 6.88
CA GLY A 163 21.99 -13.06 7.44
C GLY A 163 22.51 -14.33 6.78
N GLY A 164 22.59 -14.37 5.44
CA GLY A 164 23.13 -15.50 4.70
C GLY A 164 24.61 -15.78 5.03
N LEU A 165 25.45 -14.73 5.04
CA LEU A 165 26.87 -14.85 5.39
C LEU A 165 27.07 -15.26 6.85
N LEU A 166 26.28 -14.70 7.76
CA LEU A 166 26.37 -15.00 9.18
C LEU A 166 26.03 -16.46 9.46
N ALA A 167 25.05 -17.03 8.74
CA ALA A 167 24.62 -18.42 8.89
C ALA A 167 25.70 -19.45 8.50
N GLU A 168 26.78 -19.05 7.81
CA GLU A 168 27.92 -19.94 7.54
C GLU A 168 28.93 -20.01 8.69
N VAL A 169 28.93 -19.00 9.56
CA VAL A 169 29.96 -18.87 10.63
C VAL A 169 29.39 -19.03 12.03
N VAL A 170 28.06 -18.92 12.21
CA VAL A 170 27.41 -19.15 13.50
C VAL A 170 26.23 -20.14 13.33
N PRO A 171 25.81 -20.82 14.41
CA PRO A 171 24.59 -21.63 14.36
C PRO A 171 23.39 -20.83 13.86
N LEU A 172 22.55 -21.41 13.00
CA LEU A 172 21.36 -20.74 12.41
C LEU A 172 20.49 -20.05 13.47
N ARG A 173 20.33 -20.70 14.61
CA ARG A 173 19.60 -20.18 15.78
C ARG A 173 20.15 -18.85 16.30
N ALA A 174 21.44 -18.61 16.20
CA ALA A 174 22.08 -17.39 16.67
C ALA A 174 21.63 -16.14 15.87
N THR A 175 21.28 -16.31 14.60
CA THR A 175 20.80 -15.19 13.76
C THR A 175 19.52 -14.56 14.30
N TYR A 176 18.65 -15.36 14.94
CA TYR A 176 17.46 -14.87 15.64
C TYR A 176 17.84 -13.97 16.79
N PHE A 177 18.72 -14.41 17.69
CA PHE A 177 19.12 -13.62 18.86
C PHE A 177 19.92 -12.38 18.49
N ILE A 178 20.76 -12.45 17.45
CA ILE A 178 21.51 -11.28 16.93
C ILE A 178 20.56 -10.24 16.33
N THR A 179 19.39 -10.65 15.85
CA THR A 179 18.35 -9.72 15.35
C THR A 179 17.68 -8.92 16.48
N VAL A 180 17.52 -9.49 17.67
CA VAL A 180 16.78 -8.84 18.78
C VAL A 180 17.30 -7.44 19.13
N PRO A 181 18.61 -7.17 19.28
CA PRO A 181 19.12 -5.83 19.51
C PRO A 181 18.69 -4.78 18.48
N PHE A 182 18.56 -5.15 17.20
CA PHE A 182 18.09 -4.23 16.15
C PHE A 182 16.62 -3.87 16.34
N ILE A 183 15.77 -4.84 16.69
CA ILE A 183 14.34 -4.60 16.97
C ILE A 183 14.18 -3.74 18.23
N VAL A 184 14.96 -4.02 19.28
CA VAL A 184 14.96 -3.20 20.51
C VAL A 184 15.41 -1.77 20.21
N ALA A 185 16.45 -1.60 19.39
CA ALA A 185 16.91 -0.28 18.96
C ALA A 185 15.85 0.45 18.10
N ALA A 186 15.12 -0.27 17.24
CA ALA A 186 13.98 0.28 16.49
C ALA A 186 12.88 0.79 17.44
N ALA A 187 12.50 -0.01 18.44
CA ALA A 187 11.53 0.39 19.46
C ALA A 187 12.03 1.61 20.26
N ALA A 188 13.31 1.61 20.67
CA ALA A 188 13.93 2.72 21.37
C ALA A 188 13.94 4.02 20.54
N ALA A 189 14.23 3.92 19.23
CA ALA A 189 14.15 5.06 18.31
C ALA A 189 12.72 5.64 18.27
N LEU A 190 11.69 4.78 18.19
CA LEU A 190 10.28 5.21 18.19
C LEU A 190 9.86 5.88 19.51
N LEU A 191 10.45 5.53 20.65
CA LEU A 191 10.19 6.24 21.91
C LEU A 191 10.64 7.71 21.84
N GLY A 192 11.66 8.01 21.03
CA GLY A 192 12.11 9.38 20.76
C GLY A 192 11.24 10.13 19.73
N PHE A 193 10.31 9.45 19.06
CA PHE A 193 9.42 10.08 18.07
C PHE A 193 8.29 10.85 18.76
N ARG A 194 8.08 12.10 18.37
CA ARG A 194 6.98 12.93 18.84
C ARG A 194 5.78 12.75 17.90
N GLU A 195 4.77 12.04 18.38
CA GLU A 195 3.54 11.77 17.62
C GLU A 195 2.80 13.06 17.28
N PRO A 196 2.29 13.21 16.03
CA PRO A 196 1.44 14.33 15.64
C PRO A 196 0.15 14.35 16.47
N ARG A 197 -0.36 15.57 16.72
CA ARG A 197 -1.60 15.77 17.50
C ARG A 197 -2.84 15.96 16.63
N LEU A 198 -2.67 15.92 15.29
CA LEU A 198 -3.72 16.16 14.33
C LEU A 198 -4.79 15.06 14.35
N TYR A 199 -6.01 15.51 14.57
CA TYR A 199 -7.30 14.85 14.36
C TYR A 199 -7.49 13.45 14.96
N ARG A 200 -8.08 13.43 16.14
CA ARG A 200 -8.98 12.35 16.55
C ARG A 200 -10.36 12.70 16.01
N ASP A 201 -10.78 12.02 14.96
CA ASP A 201 -12.12 12.17 14.41
C ASP A 201 -13.12 11.55 15.41
N GLU A 202 -13.84 12.38 16.16
CA GLU A 202 -14.88 11.94 17.09
C GLU A 202 -16.16 11.51 16.36
N ASP A 203 -16.32 11.85 15.05
CA ASP A 203 -17.50 11.61 14.22
C ASP A 203 -17.32 10.53 13.13
N ALA A 204 -16.35 9.64 13.26
CA ALA A 204 -16.14 8.58 12.27
C ALA A 204 -17.39 7.68 12.12
N GLU A 205 -17.86 7.50 10.88
CA GLU A 205 -18.97 6.61 10.53
C GLU A 205 -18.82 5.21 11.16
N PRO A 206 -19.93 4.53 11.51
CA PRO A 206 -19.86 3.19 12.06
C PRO A 206 -19.13 2.23 11.11
N LEU A 207 -18.05 1.63 11.60
CA LEU A 207 -17.18 0.71 10.85
C LEU A 207 -17.94 -0.33 10.01
N ARG A 208 -19.09 -0.82 10.53
CA ARG A 208 -19.96 -1.77 9.83
C ARG A 208 -20.51 -1.25 8.50
N GLN A 209 -20.80 0.05 8.41
CA GLN A 209 -21.34 0.65 7.18
C GLN A 209 -20.23 0.81 6.15
N GLN A 210 -19.04 1.24 6.58
CA GLN A 210 -17.85 1.40 5.74
C GLN A 210 -17.39 0.05 5.17
N VAL A 211 -17.32 -0.99 5.99
CA VAL A 211 -17.00 -2.36 5.57
C VAL A 211 -18.06 -2.90 4.59
N ALA A 212 -19.34 -2.73 4.89
CA ALA A 212 -20.42 -3.19 4.01
C ALA A 212 -20.45 -2.45 2.66
N ALA A 213 -20.16 -1.15 2.64
CA ALA A 213 -20.05 -0.36 1.41
C ALA A 213 -18.85 -0.82 0.56
N THR A 214 -17.71 -1.07 1.20
CA THR A 214 -16.49 -1.61 0.55
C THR A 214 -16.75 -2.96 -0.12
N TYR A 215 -17.33 -3.92 0.60
CA TYR A 215 -17.61 -5.24 0.03
C TYR A 215 -18.69 -5.20 -1.06
N ARG A 216 -19.70 -4.35 -0.93
CA ARG A 216 -20.66 -4.11 -2.02
C ARG A 216 -20.00 -3.54 -3.27
N ALA A 217 -19.13 -2.55 -3.10
CA ALA A 217 -18.39 -1.96 -4.23
C ALA A 217 -17.48 -2.97 -4.95
N LEU A 218 -16.86 -3.90 -4.20
CA LEU A 218 -16.03 -4.98 -4.74
C LEU A 218 -16.86 -6.05 -5.48
N LEU A 219 -18.06 -6.35 -4.99
CA LEU A 219 -18.88 -7.47 -5.49
C LEU A 219 -19.90 -7.06 -6.56
N ASP A 220 -20.44 -5.84 -6.50
CA ASP A 220 -21.57 -5.42 -7.35
C ASP A 220 -21.15 -4.85 -8.71
N ARG A 221 -19.93 -4.36 -8.86
CA ARG A 221 -19.43 -3.78 -10.12
C ARG A 221 -18.74 -4.83 -10.99
N GLY A 222 -19.44 -5.34 -12.01
CA GLY A 222 -18.92 -6.37 -12.91
C GLY A 222 -17.58 -6.06 -13.57
N ALA A 223 -17.28 -4.78 -13.83
CA ALA A 223 -16.01 -4.33 -14.40
C ALA A 223 -14.82 -4.36 -13.39
N VAL A 224 -15.10 -4.23 -12.08
CA VAL A 224 -14.06 -4.20 -11.03
C VAL A 224 -13.61 -5.62 -10.64
N ARG A 225 -14.51 -6.60 -10.69
CA ARG A 225 -14.22 -7.98 -10.29
C ARG A 225 -12.98 -8.60 -10.94
N PRO A 226 -12.78 -8.55 -12.27
CA PRO A 226 -11.59 -9.14 -12.90
C PRO A 226 -10.30 -8.42 -12.50
N ILE A 227 -10.36 -7.12 -12.24
CA ILE A 227 -9.20 -6.32 -11.78
C ILE A 227 -8.82 -6.75 -10.36
N VAL A 228 -9.80 -6.84 -9.45
CA VAL A 228 -9.59 -7.30 -8.07
C VAL A 228 -9.08 -8.74 -8.05
N ALA A 229 -9.69 -9.65 -8.81
CA ALA A 229 -9.24 -11.04 -8.90
C ALA A 229 -7.79 -11.14 -9.41
N LEU A 230 -7.42 -10.34 -10.42
CA LEU A 230 -6.05 -10.29 -10.94
C LEU A 230 -5.07 -9.78 -9.87
N LEU A 231 -5.41 -8.72 -9.14
CA LEU A 231 -4.58 -8.21 -8.06
C LEU A 231 -4.42 -9.24 -6.94
N VAL A 232 -5.48 -9.91 -6.52
CA VAL A 232 -5.43 -10.96 -5.51
C VAL A 232 -4.53 -12.11 -5.96
N LEU A 233 -4.70 -12.62 -7.20
CA LEU A 233 -3.89 -13.75 -7.68
C LEU A 233 -2.41 -13.38 -7.85
N THR A 234 -2.10 -12.17 -8.35
CA THR A 234 -0.71 -11.71 -8.45
C THR A 234 -0.08 -11.52 -7.07
N ALA A 235 -0.83 -11.02 -6.09
CA ALA A 235 -0.37 -10.88 -4.71
C ALA A 235 -0.18 -12.24 -4.01
N VAL A 236 -1.06 -13.21 -4.26
CA VAL A 236 -0.90 -14.59 -3.75
C VAL A 236 0.35 -15.26 -4.32
N LEU A 237 0.61 -15.12 -5.63
CA LEU A 237 1.84 -15.64 -6.24
C LEU A 237 3.08 -14.96 -5.67
N LEU A 238 3.03 -13.65 -5.46
CA LEU A 238 4.12 -12.89 -4.84
C LEU A 238 4.39 -13.39 -3.41
N GLN A 239 3.34 -13.50 -2.59
CA GLN A 239 3.45 -14.01 -1.23
C GLN A 239 3.98 -15.45 -1.20
N ALA A 240 3.53 -16.30 -2.16
CA ALA A 240 4.03 -17.67 -2.29
C ALA A 240 5.53 -17.71 -2.62
N MET A 241 6.04 -16.81 -3.45
CA MET A 241 7.47 -16.73 -3.76
C MET A 241 8.29 -16.28 -2.54
N LEU A 242 7.79 -15.31 -1.79
CA LEU A 242 8.46 -14.85 -0.58
C LEU A 242 8.43 -15.93 0.52
N GLU A 243 7.33 -16.64 0.67
CA GLU A 243 7.17 -17.64 1.74
C GLU A 243 7.79 -18.99 1.40
N PHE A 244 7.51 -19.53 0.22
CA PHE A 244 7.91 -20.89 -0.17
C PHE A 244 9.13 -20.93 -1.09
N GLY A 245 9.52 -19.81 -1.70
CA GLY A 245 10.69 -19.75 -2.61
C GLY A 245 11.97 -20.38 -2.03
N PRO A 246 12.35 -20.11 -0.77
CA PRO A 246 13.53 -20.75 -0.17
C PRO A 246 13.45 -22.28 -0.03
N LEU A 247 12.25 -22.89 -0.07
CA LEU A 247 12.11 -24.34 0.01
C LEU A 247 12.72 -25.07 -1.18
N TRP A 248 12.78 -24.46 -2.37
CA TRP A 248 13.52 -25.01 -3.51
C TRP A 248 15.02 -25.11 -3.22
N LEU A 249 15.59 -24.13 -2.50
CA LEU A 249 16.99 -24.15 -2.11
C LEU A 249 17.24 -25.23 -1.05
N VAL A 250 16.29 -25.43 -0.12
CA VAL A 250 16.33 -26.55 0.85
C VAL A 250 16.32 -27.88 0.11
N ALA A 251 15.38 -28.09 -0.82
CA ALA A 251 15.25 -29.32 -1.60
C ALA A 251 16.50 -29.62 -2.46
N LEU A 252 17.17 -28.59 -2.96
CA LEU A 252 18.40 -28.68 -3.75
C LEU A 252 19.67 -28.85 -2.87
N GLY A 253 19.55 -28.83 -1.53
CA GLY A 253 20.67 -28.95 -0.60
C GLY A 253 21.70 -27.83 -0.69
N VAL A 254 21.25 -26.61 -0.98
CA VAL A 254 22.11 -25.43 -1.18
C VAL A 254 22.70 -24.98 0.15
N SER A 255 23.99 -24.53 0.15
CA SER A 255 24.63 -23.96 1.35
C SER A 255 23.93 -22.69 1.86
N ALA A 256 24.00 -22.45 3.18
CA ALA A 256 23.36 -21.32 3.84
C ALA A 256 23.72 -19.96 3.21
N GLY A 257 24.96 -19.79 2.73
CA GLY A 257 25.43 -18.54 2.11
C GLY A 257 24.69 -18.11 0.86
N LEU A 258 24.04 -19.06 0.12
CA LEU A 258 23.27 -18.71 -1.09
C LEU A 258 21.85 -18.19 -0.80
N TYR A 259 21.31 -18.43 0.39
CA TYR A 259 20.00 -17.91 0.78
C TYR A 259 19.99 -16.38 0.86
N GLY A 260 21.11 -15.77 1.30
CA GLY A 260 21.27 -14.34 1.31
C GLY A 260 21.16 -13.69 -0.07
N PRO A 261 21.98 -14.07 -1.06
CA PRO A 261 21.87 -13.59 -2.44
C PRO A 261 20.51 -13.85 -3.10
N GLN A 262 19.89 -15.02 -2.85
CA GLN A 262 18.54 -15.31 -3.35
C GLN A 262 17.52 -14.31 -2.77
N TRP A 263 17.52 -14.10 -1.46
CA TRP A 263 16.63 -13.18 -0.80
C TRP A 263 16.86 -11.73 -1.24
N ALA A 264 18.16 -11.32 -1.36
CA ALA A 264 18.52 -9.99 -1.89
C ALA A 264 18.01 -9.78 -3.33
N GLY A 265 18.08 -10.83 -4.16
CA GLY A 265 17.50 -10.82 -5.51
C GLY A 265 16.00 -10.60 -5.52
N LEU A 266 15.24 -11.27 -4.62
CA LEU A 266 13.81 -11.07 -4.48
C LEU A 266 13.48 -9.64 -4.03
N MET A 267 14.20 -9.10 -3.05
CA MET A 267 13.99 -7.72 -2.57
C MET A 267 14.35 -6.67 -3.65
N ALA A 268 15.42 -6.90 -4.41
CA ALA A 268 15.76 -6.06 -5.55
C ALA A 268 14.67 -6.12 -6.64
N ALA A 269 14.10 -7.31 -6.90
CA ALA A 269 13.02 -7.48 -7.86
C ALA A 269 11.75 -6.73 -7.45
N LEU A 270 11.42 -6.64 -6.16
CA LEU A 270 10.32 -5.79 -5.65
C LEU A 270 10.53 -4.33 -6.01
N GLY A 271 11.73 -3.78 -5.73
CA GLY A 271 12.06 -2.39 -6.02
C GLY A 271 12.08 -2.08 -7.52
N VAL A 272 12.80 -2.89 -8.30
CA VAL A 272 12.91 -2.72 -9.76
C VAL A 272 11.56 -2.92 -10.45
N GLY A 273 10.78 -3.93 -10.02
CA GLY A 273 9.42 -4.18 -10.52
C GLY A 273 8.50 -2.99 -10.31
N GLY A 274 8.58 -2.34 -9.14
CA GLY A 274 7.85 -1.11 -8.85
C GLY A 274 8.20 0.03 -9.82
N LEU A 275 9.48 0.25 -10.09
CA LEU A 275 9.95 1.27 -11.03
C LEU A 275 9.54 0.98 -12.48
N LEU A 276 9.58 -0.29 -12.89
CA LEU A 276 9.19 -0.71 -14.22
C LEU A 276 7.68 -0.64 -14.43
N GLY A 277 6.88 -0.95 -13.40
CA GLY A 277 5.43 -0.99 -13.46
C GLY A 277 4.82 0.32 -13.95
N GLY A 278 5.33 1.46 -13.47
CA GLY A 278 4.89 2.78 -13.91
C GLY A 278 5.17 3.10 -15.40
N ARG A 279 6.06 2.32 -16.04
CA ARG A 279 6.42 2.49 -17.47
C ARG A 279 5.80 1.44 -18.38
N LEU A 280 5.12 0.43 -17.81
CA LEU A 280 4.56 -0.67 -18.59
C LEU A 280 3.28 -0.26 -19.31
N ALA A 281 3.31 -0.32 -20.64
CA ALA A 281 2.14 -0.12 -21.49
C ALA A 281 1.30 -1.41 -21.56
N LEU A 282 0.58 -1.77 -20.50
CA LEU A 282 -0.30 -2.95 -20.46
C LEU A 282 -1.50 -2.86 -21.41
N ASN A 283 -1.78 -1.68 -21.97
CA ASN A 283 -2.76 -1.50 -23.05
C ASN A 283 -2.33 -2.14 -24.37
N ARG A 284 -1.05 -2.50 -24.55
CA ARG A 284 -0.54 -3.20 -25.73
C ARG A 284 -0.65 -4.72 -25.53
N PRO A 285 -1.42 -5.44 -26.37
CA PRO A 285 -1.59 -6.90 -26.21
C PRO A 285 -0.28 -7.68 -26.23
N ILE A 286 0.70 -7.19 -27.02
CA ILE A 286 2.02 -7.83 -27.11
C ILE A 286 2.79 -7.75 -25.80
N THR A 287 2.69 -6.63 -25.06
CA THR A 287 3.33 -6.48 -23.74
C THR A 287 2.72 -7.44 -22.73
N ALA A 288 1.38 -7.52 -22.70
CA ALA A 288 0.68 -8.44 -21.81
C ALA A 288 1.01 -9.91 -22.16
N ALA A 289 1.05 -10.27 -23.44
CA ALA A 289 1.42 -11.61 -23.89
C ALA A 289 2.88 -11.96 -23.53
N ALA A 290 3.82 -11.02 -23.70
CA ALA A 290 5.21 -11.23 -23.31
C ALA A 290 5.37 -11.46 -21.81
N LEU A 291 4.70 -10.65 -20.97
CA LEU A 291 4.71 -10.82 -19.51
C LEU A 291 4.08 -12.16 -19.08
N ALA A 292 2.98 -12.54 -19.73
CA ALA A 292 2.33 -13.83 -19.50
C ALA A 292 3.26 -15.01 -19.86
N ALA A 293 3.96 -14.92 -20.99
CA ALA A 293 4.93 -15.94 -21.41
C ALA A 293 6.09 -16.05 -20.42
N VAL A 294 6.61 -14.91 -19.92
CA VAL A 294 7.69 -14.91 -18.91
C VAL A 294 7.19 -15.52 -17.59
N MET A 295 6.00 -15.17 -17.11
CA MET A 295 5.40 -15.77 -15.91
C MET A 295 5.28 -17.29 -16.07
N GLY A 296 4.74 -17.76 -17.19
CA GLY A 296 4.61 -19.20 -17.49
C GLY A 296 5.96 -19.90 -17.54
N ALA A 297 6.94 -19.31 -18.22
CA ALA A 297 8.31 -19.87 -18.30
C ALA A 297 8.96 -19.97 -16.92
N CYS A 298 8.80 -18.97 -16.04
CA CYS A 298 9.29 -19.01 -14.68
C CYS A 298 8.63 -20.13 -13.87
N CYS A 299 7.30 -20.29 -13.94
CA CYS A 299 6.58 -21.35 -13.24
C CYS A 299 7.01 -22.74 -13.75
N ILE A 300 7.17 -22.94 -15.05
CA ILE A 300 7.69 -24.18 -15.63
C ILE A 300 9.12 -24.45 -15.15
N ALA A 301 9.98 -23.43 -15.13
CA ALA A 301 11.35 -23.57 -14.64
C ALA A 301 11.39 -24.01 -13.18
N LEU A 302 10.52 -23.47 -12.32
CA LEU A 302 10.39 -23.85 -10.91
C LEU A 302 9.87 -25.28 -10.72
N SER A 303 9.05 -25.79 -11.65
CA SER A 303 8.46 -27.13 -11.58
C SER A 303 9.32 -28.23 -12.21
N MET A 304 10.34 -27.86 -13.02
CA MET A 304 11.09 -28.85 -13.82
C MET A 304 12.61 -28.74 -13.66
N SER A 305 13.13 -27.65 -13.10
CA SER A 305 14.58 -27.43 -13.05
C SER A 305 15.16 -27.74 -11.68
N HIS A 306 16.23 -28.55 -11.68
CA HIS A 306 17.05 -28.84 -10.49
C HIS A 306 18.37 -28.03 -10.49
N VAL A 307 18.50 -27.05 -11.40
CA VAL A 307 19.69 -26.18 -11.48
C VAL A 307 19.46 -24.95 -10.61
N VAL A 308 20.24 -24.81 -9.54
CA VAL A 308 20.11 -23.73 -8.54
C VAL A 308 20.03 -22.33 -9.18
N GLY A 309 20.90 -22.04 -10.16
CA GLY A 309 20.91 -20.75 -10.85
C GLY A 309 19.63 -20.47 -11.63
N ILE A 310 19.06 -21.49 -12.29
CA ILE A 310 17.78 -21.36 -13.02
C ILE A 310 16.64 -21.10 -12.04
N VAL A 311 16.60 -21.84 -10.93
CA VAL A 311 15.56 -21.69 -9.88
C VAL A 311 15.61 -20.28 -9.28
N ILE A 312 16.78 -19.79 -8.88
CA ILE A 312 16.93 -18.43 -8.32
C ILE A 312 16.50 -17.35 -9.35
N VAL A 313 16.98 -17.46 -10.59
CA VAL A 313 16.62 -16.52 -11.65
C VAL A 313 15.13 -16.55 -11.93
N ALA A 314 14.51 -17.73 -12.00
CA ALA A 314 13.07 -17.87 -12.20
C ALA A 314 12.25 -17.20 -11.08
N GLN A 315 12.65 -17.38 -9.81
CA GLN A 315 12.01 -16.71 -8.66
C GLN A 315 12.12 -15.19 -8.75
N VAL A 316 13.33 -14.67 -8.99
CA VAL A 316 13.60 -13.22 -9.07
C VAL A 316 12.83 -12.59 -10.23
N VAL A 317 12.84 -13.20 -11.41
CA VAL A 317 12.13 -12.71 -12.59
C VAL A 317 10.61 -12.79 -12.38
N LEU A 318 10.11 -13.85 -11.78
CA LEU A 318 8.68 -13.99 -11.46
C LEU A 318 8.22 -12.87 -10.53
N VAL A 319 8.92 -12.62 -9.43
CA VAL A 319 8.63 -11.53 -8.49
C VAL A 319 8.65 -10.18 -9.19
N LEU A 320 9.67 -9.91 -10.01
CA LEU A 320 9.78 -8.67 -10.78
C LEU A 320 8.56 -8.45 -11.68
N VAL A 321 8.14 -9.48 -12.43
CA VAL A 321 6.99 -9.40 -13.34
C VAL A 321 5.69 -9.22 -12.57
N LEU A 322 5.48 -9.95 -11.46
CA LEU A 322 4.29 -9.83 -10.63
C LEU A 322 4.11 -8.41 -10.09
N VAL A 323 5.18 -7.81 -9.55
CA VAL A 323 5.16 -6.44 -9.05
C VAL A 323 4.95 -5.45 -10.19
N ALA A 324 5.67 -5.61 -11.31
CA ALA A 324 5.54 -4.72 -12.45
C ALA A 324 4.12 -4.72 -13.04
N VAL A 325 3.43 -5.87 -13.05
CA VAL A 325 2.03 -5.99 -13.49
C VAL A 325 1.06 -5.39 -12.47
N SER A 326 1.30 -5.57 -11.16
CA SER A 326 0.39 -5.11 -10.11
C SER A 326 0.22 -3.58 -10.11
N ILE A 327 1.28 -2.81 -10.39
CA ILE A 327 1.25 -1.34 -10.33
C ILE A 327 0.20 -0.73 -11.28
N PRO A 328 0.26 -0.95 -12.61
CA PRO A 328 -0.74 -0.39 -13.51
C PRO A 328 -2.15 -0.98 -13.31
N VAL A 329 -2.25 -2.22 -12.81
CA VAL A 329 -3.55 -2.84 -12.48
C VAL A 329 -4.17 -2.16 -11.25
N THR A 330 -3.36 -1.81 -10.24
CA THR A 330 -3.80 -1.03 -9.07
C THR A 330 -4.26 0.37 -9.49
N GLY A 331 -3.50 1.05 -10.36
CA GLY A 331 -3.91 2.34 -10.91
C GLY A 331 -5.31 2.28 -11.52
N ARG A 332 -5.58 1.25 -12.30
CA ARG A 332 -6.90 1.03 -12.93
C ARG A 332 -8.02 0.70 -11.96
N LEU A 333 -7.71 -0.01 -10.88
CA LEU A 333 -8.68 -0.21 -9.80
C LEU A 333 -9.07 1.15 -9.23
N HIS A 334 -8.09 2.02 -8.97
CA HIS A 334 -8.34 3.36 -8.44
C HIS A 334 -9.13 4.26 -9.39
N ASP A 335 -8.90 4.12 -10.72
CA ASP A 335 -9.69 4.85 -11.73
C ASP A 335 -11.14 4.35 -11.83
N ALA A 336 -11.38 3.08 -11.50
CA ALA A 336 -12.71 2.45 -11.60
C ALA A 336 -13.59 2.68 -10.36
N ILE A 337 -13.07 3.25 -9.28
CA ILE A 337 -13.77 3.44 -8.00
C ILE A 337 -13.72 4.90 -7.52
N PRO A 338 -14.78 5.39 -6.87
CA PRO A 338 -14.80 6.72 -6.25
C PRO A 338 -13.68 6.89 -5.21
N SER A 339 -13.16 8.11 -5.07
CA SER A 339 -12.09 8.43 -4.11
C SER A 339 -12.47 8.10 -2.66
N THR A 340 -13.74 8.29 -2.30
CA THR A 340 -14.29 8.07 -0.95
C THR A 340 -14.18 6.64 -0.44
N ILE A 341 -14.10 5.63 -1.34
CA ILE A 341 -14.03 4.21 -0.97
C ILE A 341 -12.68 3.54 -1.32
N ARG A 342 -11.70 4.29 -1.88
CA ARG A 342 -10.42 3.73 -2.34
C ARG A 342 -9.65 3.02 -1.23
N ALA A 343 -9.56 3.63 -0.05
CA ALA A 343 -8.87 3.03 1.10
C ALA A 343 -9.55 1.73 1.55
N GLY A 344 -10.89 1.72 1.64
CA GLY A 344 -11.66 0.53 1.98
C GLY A 344 -11.46 -0.59 0.95
N VAL A 345 -11.48 -0.26 -0.36
CA VAL A 345 -11.27 -1.25 -1.43
C VAL A 345 -9.85 -1.81 -1.38
N ALA A 346 -8.82 -0.98 -1.15
CA ALA A 346 -7.44 -1.44 -1.00
C ALA A 346 -7.29 -2.42 0.18
N SER A 347 -7.88 -2.10 1.35
CA SER A 347 -7.93 -3.01 2.50
C SER A 347 -8.71 -4.30 2.20
N GLY A 348 -9.85 -4.21 1.48
CA GLY A 348 -10.61 -5.38 1.05
C GLY A 348 -9.84 -6.30 0.12
N VAL A 349 -9.05 -5.77 -0.82
CA VAL A 349 -8.13 -6.55 -1.67
C VAL A 349 -7.05 -7.23 -0.82
N GLY A 350 -6.47 -6.54 0.16
CA GLY A 350 -5.52 -7.11 1.11
C GLY A 350 -6.12 -8.29 1.89
N THR A 351 -7.30 -8.11 2.47
CA THR A 351 -8.03 -9.18 3.19
C THR A 351 -8.33 -10.38 2.29
N LEU A 352 -8.82 -10.15 1.06
CA LEU A 352 -9.06 -11.22 0.08
C LEU A 352 -7.77 -11.95 -0.29
N THR A 353 -6.66 -11.22 -0.40
CA THR A 353 -5.33 -11.81 -0.67
C THR A 353 -4.93 -12.75 0.46
N TRP A 354 -5.04 -12.33 1.72
CA TRP A 354 -4.70 -13.18 2.87
C TRP A 354 -5.57 -14.43 2.96
N LEU A 355 -6.89 -14.30 2.75
CA LEU A 355 -7.82 -15.43 2.76
C LEU A 355 -7.55 -16.41 1.61
N THR A 356 -7.22 -15.90 0.43
CA THR A 356 -6.88 -16.74 -0.74
C THR A 356 -5.51 -17.40 -0.53
N PHE A 357 -4.54 -16.66 0.02
CA PHE A 357 -3.22 -17.20 0.35
C PHE A 357 -3.31 -18.31 1.40
N LEU A 358 -4.16 -18.18 2.41
CA LEU A 358 -4.41 -19.22 3.40
C LEU A 358 -4.81 -20.55 2.73
N SER A 359 -5.79 -20.50 1.82
CA SER A 359 -6.24 -21.69 1.08
C SER A 359 -5.14 -22.23 0.16
N PHE A 360 -4.40 -21.34 -0.51
CA PHE A 360 -3.28 -21.71 -1.36
C PHE A 360 -2.16 -22.38 -0.57
N ALA A 361 -1.79 -21.84 0.60
CA ALA A 361 -0.73 -22.38 1.45
C ALA A 361 -1.03 -23.83 1.86
N PHE A 362 -2.24 -24.13 2.29
CA PHE A 362 -2.64 -25.51 2.61
C PHE A 362 -2.56 -26.44 1.39
N ALA A 363 -3.05 -26.00 0.23
CA ALA A 363 -2.97 -26.80 -1.00
C ALA A 363 -1.49 -27.05 -1.41
N PHE A 364 -0.67 -25.99 -1.36
CA PHE A 364 0.74 -26.04 -1.68
C PHE A 364 1.49 -27.02 -0.75
N GLY A 365 1.30 -26.88 0.57
CA GLY A 365 1.89 -27.78 1.55
C GLY A 365 1.49 -29.23 1.34
N ALA A 366 0.18 -29.49 1.15
CA ALA A 366 -0.33 -30.84 0.95
C ALA A 366 0.21 -31.52 -0.33
N VAL A 367 0.41 -30.78 -1.42
CA VAL A 367 1.03 -31.31 -2.65
C VAL A 367 2.53 -31.48 -2.43
N SER A 368 3.19 -30.49 -1.85
CA SER A 368 4.64 -30.52 -1.63
C SER A 368 5.08 -31.67 -0.71
N ASP A 369 4.28 -32.01 0.32
CA ASP A 369 4.55 -33.14 1.18
C ASP A 369 4.40 -34.51 0.49
N ARG A 370 3.40 -34.61 -0.40
CA ARG A 370 3.09 -35.89 -1.05
C ARG A 370 3.98 -36.19 -2.24
N SER A 371 4.32 -35.15 -3.00
CA SER A 371 4.88 -35.27 -4.35
C SER A 371 6.17 -34.48 -4.54
N GLY A 372 6.57 -33.66 -3.56
CA GLY A 372 7.75 -32.81 -3.63
C GLY A 372 7.44 -31.38 -4.05
N ILE A 373 8.46 -30.52 -3.90
CA ILE A 373 8.36 -29.08 -4.15
C ILE A 373 8.13 -28.77 -5.63
N ASP A 374 8.68 -29.58 -6.52
CA ASP A 374 8.57 -29.42 -7.98
C ASP A 374 7.13 -29.61 -8.44
N ASP A 375 6.42 -30.61 -7.89
CA ASP A 375 5.00 -30.82 -8.17
C ASP A 375 4.13 -29.72 -7.57
N ALA A 376 4.48 -29.20 -6.39
CA ALA A 376 3.83 -28.00 -5.84
C ALA A 376 4.03 -26.75 -6.71
N GLY A 377 5.12 -26.67 -7.45
CA GLY A 377 5.37 -25.65 -8.46
C GLY A 377 4.27 -25.55 -9.53
N TRP A 378 3.61 -26.67 -9.88
CA TRP A 378 2.49 -26.65 -10.82
C TRP A 378 1.25 -25.93 -10.30
N LEU A 379 1.09 -25.82 -8.98
CA LEU A 379 0.03 -24.96 -8.39
C LEU A 379 0.30 -23.50 -8.67
N LEU A 380 1.57 -23.06 -8.64
CA LEU A 380 1.93 -21.70 -9.05
C LEU A 380 1.61 -21.47 -10.52
N ALA A 381 1.93 -22.44 -11.38
CA ALA A 381 1.61 -22.39 -12.81
C ALA A 381 0.09 -22.29 -13.04
N LEU A 382 -0.72 -23.05 -12.29
CA LEU A 382 -2.17 -23.00 -12.36
C LEU A 382 -2.71 -21.60 -11.99
N VAL A 383 -2.26 -21.03 -10.87
CA VAL A 383 -2.64 -19.69 -10.44
C VAL A 383 -2.18 -18.64 -11.46
N ALA A 384 -0.96 -18.80 -12.01
CA ALA A 384 -0.44 -17.91 -13.06
C ALA A 384 -1.29 -17.95 -14.33
N VAL A 385 -1.79 -19.13 -14.76
CA VAL A 385 -2.69 -19.25 -15.90
C VAL A 385 -3.99 -18.46 -15.67
N PHE A 386 -4.60 -18.56 -14.49
CA PHE A 386 -5.78 -17.75 -14.15
C PHE A 386 -5.47 -16.26 -14.14
N ALA A 387 -4.32 -15.84 -13.58
CA ALA A 387 -3.89 -14.45 -13.60
C ALA A 387 -3.67 -13.95 -15.04
N VAL A 388 -3.09 -14.75 -15.93
CA VAL A 388 -2.91 -14.43 -17.35
C VAL A 388 -4.24 -14.30 -18.09
N ILE A 389 -5.19 -15.19 -17.83
CA ILE A 389 -6.55 -15.10 -18.41
C ILE A 389 -7.22 -13.80 -17.99
N LEU A 390 -7.15 -13.45 -16.71
CA LEU A 390 -7.71 -12.21 -16.17
C LEU A 390 -6.98 -10.97 -16.72
N LEU A 391 -5.65 -11.04 -16.86
CA LEU A 391 -4.88 -9.98 -17.51
C LEU A 391 -5.35 -9.77 -18.96
N GLY A 392 -5.54 -10.83 -19.72
CA GLY A 392 -6.09 -10.78 -21.07
C GLY A 392 -7.51 -10.21 -21.13
N ALA A 393 -8.36 -10.52 -20.15
CA ALA A 393 -9.71 -9.98 -20.06
C ALA A 393 -9.70 -8.49 -19.72
N THR A 394 -8.85 -8.06 -18.78
CA THR A 394 -8.67 -6.65 -18.42
C THR A 394 -8.10 -5.85 -19.60
N VAL A 395 -7.08 -6.35 -20.29
CA VAL A 395 -6.50 -5.69 -21.48
C VAL A 395 -7.53 -5.53 -22.59
N ARG A 396 -8.36 -6.53 -22.87
CA ARG A 396 -9.45 -6.44 -23.88
C ARG A 396 -10.50 -5.40 -23.52
N GLY A 397 -10.79 -5.21 -22.25
CA GLY A 397 -11.64 -4.13 -21.77
C GLY A 397 -11.11 -2.74 -22.12
N PHE A 398 -9.78 -2.56 -22.22
CA PHE A 398 -9.13 -1.30 -22.59
C PHE A 398 -9.16 -0.98 -24.06
N VAL A 399 -9.00 -2.00 -24.91
CA VAL A 399 -9.08 -1.83 -26.38
C VAL A 399 -10.51 -1.55 -26.82
N ARG A 400 -11.50 -1.94 -26.01
CA ARG A 400 -12.92 -1.74 -26.30
C ARG A 400 -13.56 -0.53 -25.62
N ALA A 401 -12.89 0.12 -24.68
CA ALA A 401 -13.37 1.41 -24.21
C ALA A 401 -13.25 2.38 -25.39
N PRO A 402 -14.35 2.87 -25.98
CA PRO A 402 -14.26 3.84 -27.05
C PRO A 402 -13.53 5.06 -26.50
N ALA A 403 -12.56 5.56 -27.27
CA ALA A 403 -12.09 6.92 -27.11
C ALA A 403 -13.33 7.81 -27.26
N GLY A 404 -13.92 8.25 -26.14
CA GLY A 404 -15.19 8.98 -26.15
C GLY A 404 -16.32 8.30 -25.39
N VAL A 405 -16.05 7.54 -24.30
CA VAL A 405 -17.05 7.44 -23.24
C VAL A 405 -17.30 8.88 -22.82
N PRO A 406 -18.54 9.42 -22.93
CA PRO A 406 -18.85 10.67 -22.31
C PRO A 406 -18.39 10.50 -20.86
N LEU A 407 -17.46 11.33 -20.38
CA LEU A 407 -17.22 11.43 -18.95
C LEU A 407 -18.61 11.58 -18.38
N GLU A 408 -19.12 10.56 -17.65
CA GLU A 408 -20.25 10.79 -16.76
C GLU A 408 -19.91 12.10 -16.07
N PRO A 409 -20.84 13.04 -16.00
CA PRO A 409 -20.54 14.34 -15.41
C PRO A 409 -19.78 14.03 -14.13
N VAL A 410 -18.62 14.65 -13.94
CA VAL A 410 -17.67 14.40 -12.83
C VAL A 410 -18.42 14.39 -11.49
N PHE A 411 -19.68 14.79 -11.54
CA PHE A 411 -20.62 14.88 -10.45
C PHE A 411 -22.00 14.37 -10.92
N ALA A 412 -22.48 13.32 -10.26
CA ALA A 412 -23.84 12.82 -10.47
C ALA A 412 -24.87 13.84 -9.95
N ALA A 413 -26.05 13.87 -10.56
CA ALA A 413 -27.10 14.82 -10.18
C ALA A 413 -27.56 14.66 -8.72
N ASP A 414 -27.38 13.49 -8.13
CA ASP A 414 -27.65 13.16 -6.72
C ASP A 414 -26.64 13.77 -5.73
N GLN A 415 -25.53 14.26 -6.22
CA GLN A 415 -24.54 15.02 -5.42
C GLN A 415 -24.95 16.48 -5.18
N PHE A 416 -26.00 16.94 -5.85
CA PHE A 416 -26.58 18.25 -5.65
C PHE A 416 -27.95 18.16 -5.02
N ARG A 417 -28.27 19.10 -4.14
CA ARG A 417 -29.64 19.27 -3.65
C ARG A 417 -30.53 19.71 -4.80
N PRO A 418 -31.79 19.26 -4.84
CA PRO A 418 -32.74 19.68 -5.87
C PRO A 418 -32.80 21.22 -5.98
N GLY A 419 -33.05 21.73 -7.20
CA GLY A 419 -33.13 23.15 -7.45
C GLY A 419 -34.34 23.84 -6.74
N ASP A 420 -35.26 23.04 -6.20
CA ASP A 420 -36.43 23.43 -5.40
C ASP A 420 -36.23 23.20 -3.89
N ASP A 421 -35.02 22.81 -3.44
CA ASP A 421 -34.72 22.72 -2.01
C ASP A 421 -34.92 24.07 -1.32
N PRO A 422 -35.78 24.15 -0.27
CA PRO A 422 -36.15 25.42 0.33
C PRO A 422 -35.02 26.08 1.13
N GLN A 423 -33.99 25.38 1.49
CA GLN A 423 -32.86 25.90 2.26
C GLN A 423 -31.58 26.06 1.43
N TRP A 424 -31.33 25.20 0.43
CA TRP A 424 -30.08 25.12 -0.27
C TRP A 424 -30.23 24.65 -1.73
N PRO A 425 -30.96 25.37 -2.59
CA PRO A 425 -31.23 24.97 -3.97
C PRO A 425 -29.94 24.86 -4.79
N GLY A 426 -29.67 23.69 -5.39
CA GLY A 426 -28.49 23.46 -6.23
C GLY A 426 -27.15 23.35 -5.52
N HIS A 427 -27.13 23.37 -4.19
CA HIS A 427 -25.90 23.18 -3.39
C HIS A 427 -25.44 21.73 -3.38
N TRP A 428 -24.15 21.52 -3.16
CA TRP A 428 -23.60 20.21 -2.90
C TRP A 428 -24.25 19.58 -1.66
N VAL A 429 -24.63 18.31 -1.75
CA VAL A 429 -25.01 17.52 -0.59
C VAL A 429 -23.78 17.31 0.30
N ASP A 430 -22.61 17.10 -0.34
CA ASP A 430 -21.31 16.95 0.30
C ASP A 430 -20.25 17.63 -0.60
N PRO A 431 -19.72 18.81 -0.25
CA PRO A 431 -18.80 19.55 -1.11
C PRO A 431 -17.51 18.73 -1.28
N PRO A 432 -17.04 18.52 -2.52
CA PRO A 432 -15.77 17.86 -2.74
C PRO A 432 -14.65 18.65 -2.09
N GLY A 433 -13.69 17.93 -1.51
CA GLY A 433 -12.45 18.50 -1.01
C GLY A 433 -11.70 19.30 -2.11
N PRO A 434 -10.73 20.14 -1.75
CA PRO A 434 -10.15 21.11 -2.67
C PRO A 434 -9.52 20.44 -3.89
N TRP A 435 -9.95 20.85 -5.09
CA TRP A 435 -9.34 20.77 -6.43
C TRP A 435 -8.61 19.48 -6.88
N GLU A 436 -8.37 18.48 -6.04
CA GLU A 436 -7.70 17.21 -6.41
C GLU A 436 -8.46 16.37 -7.43
N GLN A 437 -9.74 16.63 -7.61
CA GLN A 437 -10.61 15.88 -8.53
C GLN A 437 -10.53 16.35 -10.00
N LEU A 438 -9.84 17.43 -10.29
CA LEU A 438 -9.61 17.94 -11.66
C LEU A 438 -8.43 17.26 -12.37
N ARG A 439 -7.78 16.27 -11.78
CA ARG A 439 -6.71 15.47 -12.41
C ARG A 439 -7.27 14.42 -13.39
N GLY A 440 -7.98 14.90 -14.42
CA GLY A 440 -8.28 14.16 -15.64
C GLY A 440 -7.30 14.52 -16.75
N PRO A 441 -7.45 13.98 -17.98
CA PRO A 441 -6.61 14.30 -19.14
C PRO A 441 -6.90 15.70 -19.71
N ILE A 442 -7.04 16.68 -18.85
CA ILE A 442 -7.15 18.09 -19.19
C ILE A 442 -5.71 18.63 -19.17
N ASP A 443 -5.35 19.36 -20.20
CA ASP A 443 -4.14 20.16 -20.22
C ASP A 443 -4.15 21.08 -18.98
N THR A 444 -3.35 20.71 -17.98
CA THR A 444 -3.46 21.24 -16.63
C THR A 444 -3.11 22.74 -16.58
N GLU A 445 -2.23 23.22 -17.49
CA GLU A 445 -1.86 24.62 -17.55
C GLU A 445 -3.01 25.47 -18.11
N ALA A 446 -3.65 25.03 -19.19
CA ALA A 446 -4.77 25.75 -19.80
C ALA A 446 -6.01 25.79 -18.87
N ALA A 447 -6.27 24.71 -18.11
CA ALA A 447 -7.38 24.69 -17.15
C ALA A 447 -7.10 25.57 -15.92
N VAL A 448 -5.86 25.65 -15.47
CA VAL A 448 -5.46 26.54 -14.36
C VAL A 448 -5.61 28.01 -14.77
N ASP A 449 -5.23 28.38 -15.98
CA ASP A 449 -5.36 29.74 -16.49
C ASP A 449 -6.82 30.14 -16.65
N GLU A 450 -7.68 29.23 -17.14
CA GLU A 450 -9.13 29.44 -17.24
C GLU A 450 -9.80 29.64 -15.86
N VAL A 451 -9.43 28.79 -14.87
CA VAL A 451 -9.90 28.98 -13.48
C VAL A 451 -9.48 30.32 -12.92
N ARG A 452 -8.24 30.74 -13.18
CA ARG A 452 -7.72 32.04 -12.72
C ARG A 452 -8.47 33.21 -13.36
N GLU A 453 -8.75 33.11 -14.66
CA GLU A 453 -9.51 34.13 -15.41
C GLU A 453 -10.95 34.19 -14.92
N SER A 454 -11.60 33.03 -14.74
CA SER A 454 -12.97 32.95 -14.18
C SER A 454 -13.07 33.53 -12.77
N ILE A 455 -12.09 33.28 -11.89
CA ILE A 455 -12.03 33.85 -10.54
C ILE A 455 -11.89 35.40 -10.63
N THR A 456 -11.02 35.88 -11.52
CA THR A 456 -10.76 37.30 -11.69
C THR A 456 -11.99 38.06 -12.23
N ALA A 457 -12.86 37.38 -12.98
CA ALA A 457 -14.09 37.95 -13.53
C ALA A 457 -15.25 38.02 -12.52
N LEU A 458 -15.14 37.42 -11.34
CA LEU A 458 -16.19 37.43 -10.33
C LEU A 458 -16.42 38.83 -9.73
N PRO A 459 -17.66 39.19 -9.31
CA PRO A 459 -17.94 40.37 -8.52
C PRO A 459 -17.15 40.43 -7.22
N SER A 460 -16.76 41.63 -6.75
CA SER A 460 -15.88 41.82 -5.60
C SER A 460 -16.23 40.97 -4.36
N PRO A 461 -17.46 40.92 -3.85
CA PRO A 461 -17.74 40.09 -2.67
C PRO A 461 -17.46 38.59 -2.88
N GLN A 462 -17.78 38.07 -4.07
CA GLN A 462 -17.57 36.67 -4.43
C GLN A 462 -16.09 36.37 -4.69
N HIS A 463 -15.41 37.26 -5.42
CA HIS A 463 -13.97 37.19 -5.68
C HIS A 463 -13.17 37.14 -4.37
N ASP A 464 -13.45 38.10 -3.47
CA ASP A 464 -12.67 38.25 -2.24
C ASP A 464 -12.81 37.02 -1.32
N VAL A 465 -14.02 36.47 -1.20
CA VAL A 465 -14.29 35.25 -0.41
C VAL A 465 -13.64 34.04 -1.03
N ILE A 466 -13.77 33.80 -2.36
CA ILE A 466 -13.17 32.60 -2.99
C ILE A 466 -11.63 32.66 -2.99
N VAL A 467 -11.05 33.84 -3.18
CA VAL A 467 -9.60 34.02 -3.12
C VAL A 467 -9.09 33.75 -1.70
N ALA A 468 -9.74 34.33 -0.68
CA ALA A 468 -9.32 34.13 0.70
C ALA A 468 -9.47 32.66 1.16
N ARG A 469 -10.58 32.00 0.80
CA ARG A 469 -10.92 30.66 1.24
C ARG A 469 -10.26 29.56 0.44
N ASP A 470 -10.35 29.62 -0.90
CA ASP A 470 -9.97 28.50 -1.78
C ASP A 470 -8.57 28.68 -2.38
N VAL A 471 -8.12 29.92 -2.62
CA VAL A 471 -6.77 30.17 -3.16
C VAL A 471 -5.73 30.34 -2.06
N GLN A 472 -6.06 31.10 -1.00
CA GLN A 472 -5.14 31.38 0.11
C GLN A 472 -5.28 30.40 1.27
N GLY A 473 -6.34 29.58 1.33
CA GLY A 473 -6.56 28.55 2.37
C GLY A 473 -6.82 29.14 3.76
N ARG A 474 -7.35 30.37 3.87
CA ARG A 474 -7.57 31.05 5.15
C ARG A 474 -8.75 30.45 5.93
N ALA A 475 -8.66 30.48 7.25
CA ALA A 475 -9.73 29.96 8.12
C ALA A 475 -11.03 30.77 7.95
N PRO A 476 -12.22 30.11 8.05
CA PRO A 476 -13.53 30.82 7.92
C PRO A 476 -13.69 32.01 8.86
N ALA A 477 -13.21 31.87 10.10
CA ALA A 477 -13.33 32.94 11.09
C ALA A 477 -12.56 34.19 10.66
N ASP A 478 -11.31 34.03 10.19
CA ASP A 478 -10.45 35.15 9.78
C ASP A 478 -11.01 35.90 8.56
N VAL A 479 -11.63 35.15 7.62
CA VAL A 479 -12.23 35.74 6.41
C VAL A 479 -13.51 36.51 6.75
N ARG A 480 -14.33 35.98 7.66
CA ARG A 480 -15.55 36.69 8.13
C ARG A 480 -15.23 37.97 8.88
N ASP A 481 -14.23 37.93 9.76
CA ASP A 481 -13.80 39.10 10.53
C ASP A 481 -13.23 40.20 9.62
N GLU A 482 -12.50 39.83 8.55
CA GLU A 482 -11.92 40.80 7.61
C GLU A 482 -12.93 41.39 6.64
N LEU A 483 -13.88 40.59 6.17
CA LEU A 483 -14.87 41.00 5.17
C LEU A 483 -16.21 41.46 5.80
N ASP A 484 -16.30 41.49 7.14
CA ASP A 484 -17.50 41.84 7.93
C ASP A 484 -18.74 41.04 7.49
N LEU A 485 -18.57 39.70 7.37
CA LEU A 485 -19.61 38.78 6.91
C LEU A 485 -20.13 37.92 8.06
N ASP A 486 -21.42 37.63 8.05
CA ASP A 486 -21.94 36.58 8.91
C ASP A 486 -21.66 35.16 8.35
N PRO A 487 -21.81 34.11 9.17
CA PRO A 487 -21.52 32.73 8.71
C PRO A 487 -22.41 32.23 7.57
N SER A 488 -23.61 32.80 7.38
CA SER A 488 -24.51 32.47 6.28
C SER A 488 -24.12 33.23 5.01
N GLU A 489 -23.79 34.49 5.12
CA GLU A 489 -23.36 35.35 4.01
C GLU A 489 -22.03 34.86 3.40
N GLU A 490 -21.02 34.55 4.22
CA GLU A 490 -19.76 33.97 3.74
C GLU A 490 -20.02 32.70 2.92
N ARG A 491 -20.87 31.82 3.43
CA ARG A 491 -21.18 30.54 2.80
C ARG A 491 -21.92 30.71 1.48
N ASP A 492 -22.87 31.62 1.44
CA ASP A 492 -23.66 31.92 0.23
C ASP A 492 -22.78 32.53 -0.86
N LEU A 493 -21.93 33.49 -0.51
CA LEU A 493 -20.99 34.11 -1.43
C LEU A 493 -19.99 33.10 -1.98
N LEU A 494 -19.43 32.27 -1.12
CA LEU A 494 -18.49 31.24 -1.53
C LEU A 494 -19.12 30.20 -2.47
N ASN A 495 -20.36 29.79 -2.20
CA ASN A 495 -21.09 28.86 -3.04
C ASN A 495 -21.47 29.47 -4.40
N GLN A 496 -21.88 30.72 -4.42
CA GLN A 496 -22.15 31.46 -5.67
C GLN A 496 -20.87 31.59 -6.49
N ALA A 497 -19.75 31.97 -5.87
CA ALA A 497 -18.46 32.08 -6.52
C ALA A 497 -18.01 30.77 -7.15
N ARG A 498 -18.07 29.68 -6.40
CA ARG A 498 -17.73 28.34 -6.88
C ARG A 498 -18.65 27.88 -8.02
N GLY A 499 -19.93 28.19 -7.94
CA GLY A 499 -20.92 27.89 -8.98
C GLY A 499 -20.63 28.65 -10.29
N ALA A 500 -20.27 29.92 -10.21
CA ALA A 500 -19.95 30.75 -11.36
C ALA A 500 -18.66 30.29 -12.07
N VAL A 501 -17.57 30.06 -11.33
CA VAL A 501 -16.30 29.52 -11.88
C VAL A 501 -16.52 28.17 -12.57
N ARG A 502 -17.38 27.36 -12.01
CA ARG A 502 -17.70 26.06 -12.59
C ARG A 502 -18.50 26.16 -13.89
N ALA A 503 -19.48 27.05 -13.95
CA ALA A 503 -20.29 27.26 -15.16
C ALA A 503 -19.42 27.70 -16.35
N GLU A 504 -18.44 28.55 -16.08
CA GLU A 504 -17.47 29.01 -17.08
C GLU A 504 -16.57 27.87 -17.55
N LEU A 505 -16.00 27.09 -16.63
CA LEU A 505 -15.22 25.90 -16.95
C LEU A 505 -16.01 24.89 -17.79
N ASP A 506 -17.27 24.64 -17.46
CA ASP A 506 -18.12 23.72 -18.22
C ASP A 506 -18.38 24.23 -19.65
N THR A 507 -18.49 25.55 -19.81
CA THR A 507 -18.65 26.18 -21.13
C THR A 507 -17.38 26.06 -21.97
N HIS A 508 -16.24 26.38 -21.38
CA HIS A 508 -14.93 26.24 -22.04
C HIS A 508 -14.61 24.78 -22.43
N LEU A 509 -14.92 23.83 -21.56
CA LEU A 509 -14.74 22.39 -21.86
C LEU A 509 -15.67 21.90 -22.98
N LYS A 510 -16.88 22.47 -23.12
CA LYS A 510 -17.78 22.15 -24.22
C LYS A 510 -17.31 22.72 -25.55
N GLU A 511 -16.79 23.94 -25.54
CA GLU A 511 -16.24 24.62 -26.74
C GLU A 511 -14.98 23.92 -27.28
N ARG A 512 -14.12 23.41 -26.42
CA ARG A 512 -12.95 22.60 -26.83
C ARG A 512 -13.30 21.19 -27.36
N ARG A 513 -14.54 20.73 -27.13
CA ARG A 513 -15.03 19.43 -27.63
C ARG A 513 -15.81 19.55 -28.93
N ALA A 514 -16.21 20.72 -29.34
CA ALA A 514 -16.87 21.02 -30.60
C ALA A 514 -15.84 21.32 -31.71
#